data_e28d5a102a12983dadb887253d81e071
#
_entry.id   e28d5a102a12983dadb887253d81e071
#
_cell.length_a   1.000
_cell.length_b   1.000
_cell.length_c   1.000
_cell.angle_alpha   90.00
_cell.angle_beta   90.00
_cell.angle_gamma   90.00
#
_symmetry.space_group_name_H-M   'P 1'
#
loop_
_entity.id
_entity.type
_entity.pdbx_description
1 polymer ?
#
loop_
_entity_poly.entity_id
_entity_poly.type
_entity_poly.pdbx_seq_one_letter_code
_entity_poly.pdbx_strand_id
1 'polypeptide(L)'
;MKSIKSKVNAVEKAVKFVFTLCGFLVIGFVLLITVFLIINGLPAIKEIGFADFFFNAKWASTASPASYGILPFIMSSVYGTLGAVIIGVPIGIMCAVFIAKTAPPKIAKAVSSAVDLLSGIPSVVYGLLGMIIIVPMVREMFNLPDGANLFSAILVLAVMILPSVISVSVTAIRAVPKEYDCLLYTSPSPRDL
;
A
#
# COMPACT_ATOMS: atom_id res chain seq x y z
N MET A 1 34.19 9.59 -35.12
CA MET A 1 33.88 8.92 -33.84
C MET A 1 34.11 9.77 -32.58
N LYS A 2 35.18 10.59 -32.46
CA LYS A 2 35.39 11.47 -31.26
C LYS A 2 34.31 12.51 -31.04
N SER A 3 33.70 13.12 -32.06
CA SER A 3 32.67 14.17 -31.94
C SER A 3 31.34 13.64 -31.40
N ILE A 4 30.98 12.41 -31.72
CA ILE A 4 29.75 11.79 -31.22
C ILE A 4 29.88 11.46 -29.74
N LYS A 5 31.00 10.92 -29.29
CA LYS A 5 31.30 10.66 -27.87
C LYS A 5 31.28 11.94 -27.03
N SER A 6 31.80 13.06 -27.56
CA SER A 6 31.78 14.34 -26.85
C SER A 6 30.38 14.89 -26.65
N LYS A 7 29.48 14.81 -27.64
CA LYS A 7 28.07 15.22 -27.54
C LYS A 7 27.30 14.32 -26.59
N VAL A 8 27.52 13.02 -26.61
CA VAL A 8 26.87 12.07 -25.70
C VAL A 8 27.29 12.38 -24.24
N ASN A 9 28.58 12.61 -23.99
CA ASN A 9 29.04 12.97 -22.65
C ASN A 9 28.50 14.32 -22.14
N ALA A 10 28.26 15.29 -23.02
CA ALA A 10 27.70 16.57 -22.64
C ALA A 10 26.20 16.43 -22.27
N VAL A 11 25.45 15.66 -23.05
CA VAL A 11 24.03 15.35 -22.74
C VAL A 11 23.92 14.55 -21.44
N GLU A 12 24.76 13.56 -21.23
CA GLU A 12 24.81 12.76 -20.01
C GLU A 12 25.09 13.62 -18.77
N LYS A 13 26.05 14.56 -18.87
CA LYS A 13 26.34 15.51 -17.77
C LYS A 13 25.17 16.44 -17.49
N ALA A 14 24.50 16.95 -18.53
CA ALA A 14 23.33 17.82 -18.37
C ALA A 14 22.18 17.05 -17.72
N VAL A 15 21.87 15.84 -18.17
CA VAL A 15 20.85 14.98 -17.59
C VAL A 15 21.18 14.66 -16.13
N LYS A 16 22.41 14.27 -15.83
CA LYS A 16 22.85 14.01 -14.44
C LYS A 16 22.70 15.25 -13.56
N PHE A 17 23.06 16.43 -14.06
CA PHE A 17 22.89 17.67 -13.32
C PHE A 17 21.41 17.96 -13.00
N VAL A 18 20.53 17.81 -14.00
CA VAL A 18 19.08 18.01 -13.82
C VAL A 18 18.53 17.03 -12.78
N PHE A 19 18.84 15.73 -12.88
CA PHE A 19 18.39 14.75 -11.89
C PHE A 19 18.93 15.03 -10.49
N THR A 20 20.18 15.44 -10.38
CA THR A 20 20.78 15.81 -9.10
C THR A 20 20.07 17.02 -8.50
N LEU A 21 19.83 18.06 -9.32
CA LEU A 21 19.07 19.24 -8.88
C LEU A 21 17.65 18.89 -8.43
N CYS A 22 16.93 18.08 -9.22
CA CYS A 22 15.61 17.60 -8.83
C CYS A 22 15.65 16.81 -7.51
N GLY A 23 16.67 15.96 -7.30
CA GLY A 23 16.86 15.25 -6.04
C GLY A 23 17.05 16.19 -4.85
N PHE A 24 17.89 17.21 -4.99
CA PHE A 24 18.06 18.22 -3.93
C PHE A 24 16.79 19.02 -3.66
N LEU A 25 16.03 19.38 -4.71
CA LEU A 25 14.75 20.08 -4.55
C LEU A 25 13.74 19.23 -3.80
N VAL A 26 13.60 17.95 -4.13
CA VAL A 26 12.69 17.03 -3.42
C VAL A 26 13.05 16.93 -1.95
N ILE A 27 14.34 16.70 -1.64
CA ILE A 27 14.81 16.65 -0.25
C ILE A 27 14.53 17.97 0.47
N GLY A 28 14.83 19.12 -0.18
CA GLY A 28 14.58 20.45 0.37
C GLY A 28 13.11 20.68 0.69
N PHE A 29 12.19 20.33 -0.21
CA PHE A 29 10.76 20.48 0.03
C PHE A 29 10.25 19.54 1.14
N VAL A 30 10.73 18.30 1.19
CA VAL A 30 10.37 17.37 2.28
C VAL A 30 10.82 17.90 3.63
N LEU A 31 12.06 18.40 3.73
CA LEU A 31 12.58 19.01 4.95
C LEU A 31 11.79 20.27 5.33
N LEU A 32 11.48 21.12 4.37
CA LEU A 32 10.70 22.34 4.58
C LEU A 32 9.31 22.02 5.14
N ILE A 33 8.60 21.06 4.54
CA ILE A 33 7.28 20.62 5.01
C ILE A 33 7.39 20.04 6.42
N THR A 34 8.39 19.20 6.67
CA THR A 34 8.60 18.58 7.99
C THR A 34 8.85 19.63 9.06
N VAL A 35 9.76 20.58 8.82
CA VAL A 35 10.07 21.67 9.74
C VAL A 35 8.84 22.55 9.96
N PHE A 36 8.12 22.90 8.91
CA PHE A 36 6.88 23.70 9.00
C PHE A 36 5.83 23.00 9.88
N LEU A 37 5.61 21.70 9.68
CA LEU A 37 4.65 20.94 10.48
C LEU A 37 5.06 20.86 11.96
N ILE A 38 6.35 20.68 12.25
CA ILE A 38 6.85 20.63 13.62
C ILE A 38 6.68 22.00 14.30
N ILE A 39 7.08 23.09 13.63
CA ILE A 39 7.02 24.45 14.23
C ILE A 39 5.57 24.84 14.51
N ASN A 40 4.62 24.51 13.65
CA ASN A 40 3.22 24.88 13.83
C ASN A 40 2.43 23.87 14.66
N GLY A 41 2.76 22.57 14.60
CA GLY A 41 2.05 21.52 15.33
C GLY A 41 2.47 21.41 16.80
N LEU A 42 3.74 21.62 17.11
CA LEU A 42 4.25 21.44 18.48
C LEU A 42 3.63 22.36 19.51
N PRO A 43 3.40 23.66 19.23
CA PRO A 43 2.70 24.56 20.16
C PRO A 43 1.29 24.08 20.47
N ALA A 44 0.51 23.66 19.45
CA ALA A 44 -0.84 23.14 19.65
C ALA A 44 -0.87 21.90 20.56
N ILE A 45 0.07 20.95 20.36
CA ILE A 45 0.19 19.76 21.21
C ILE A 45 0.55 20.15 22.66
N LYS A 46 1.36 21.20 22.85
CA LYS A 46 1.70 21.70 24.20
C LYS A 46 0.50 22.33 24.90
N GLU A 47 -0.34 23.07 24.18
CA GLU A 47 -1.55 23.70 24.74
C GLU A 47 -2.61 22.66 25.12
N ILE A 48 -2.82 21.65 24.30
CA ILE A 48 -3.78 20.55 24.54
C ILE A 48 -3.29 19.62 25.65
N GLY A 49 -1.99 19.46 25.77
CA GLY A 49 -1.35 18.45 26.61
C GLY A 49 -1.08 17.17 25.84
N PHE A 50 0.15 16.64 25.99
CA PHE A 50 0.61 15.45 25.26
C PHE A 50 -0.28 14.22 25.50
N ALA A 51 -0.64 13.98 26.77
CA ALA A 51 -1.47 12.83 27.13
C ALA A 51 -2.89 12.96 26.56
N ASP A 52 -3.51 14.12 26.67
CA ASP A 52 -4.86 14.36 26.16
C ASP A 52 -4.89 14.31 24.63
N PHE A 53 -3.84 14.78 23.96
CA PHE A 53 -3.76 14.71 22.51
C PHE A 53 -3.65 13.26 22.00
N PHE A 54 -2.75 12.44 22.56
CA PHE A 54 -2.49 11.09 22.05
C PHE A 54 -3.44 10.02 22.60
N PHE A 55 -3.88 10.12 23.85
CA PHE A 55 -4.62 9.05 24.52
C PHE A 55 -6.11 9.34 24.76
N ASN A 56 -6.56 10.56 24.48
CA ASN A 56 -7.98 10.85 24.60
C ASN A 56 -8.75 10.22 23.43
N ALA A 57 -9.84 9.54 23.76
CA ALA A 57 -10.71 8.86 22.77
C ALA A 57 -11.76 9.78 22.15
N LYS A 58 -11.80 11.07 22.53
CA LYS A 58 -12.81 12.00 22.04
C LYS A 58 -12.20 13.06 21.13
N TRP A 59 -12.70 13.12 19.90
CA TRP A 59 -12.45 14.21 18.97
C TRP A 59 -13.72 15.03 18.80
N ALA A 60 -13.71 16.26 19.26
CA ALA A 60 -14.84 17.17 19.21
C ALA A 60 -14.35 18.64 19.18
N SER A 61 -13.81 19.06 18.02
CA SER A 61 -13.22 20.38 17.83
C SER A 61 -14.21 21.54 17.94
N THR A 62 -15.50 21.26 17.69
CA THR A 62 -16.61 22.23 17.71
C THR A 62 -17.40 22.22 19.01
N ALA A 63 -17.07 21.33 19.94
CA ALA A 63 -17.76 21.25 21.24
C ALA A 63 -17.22 22.31 22.22
N SER A 64 -18.00 22.58 23.26
CA SER A 64 -17.58 23.42 24.38
C SER A 64 -17.67 22.60 25.68
N PRO A 65 -16.55 22.24 26.30
CA PRO A 65 -15.14 22.46 25.88
C PRO A 65 -14.73 21.61 24.66
N ALA A 66 -13.83 22.14 23.84
CA ALA A 66 -13.28 21.42 22.71
C ALA A 66 -12.36 20.28 23.17
N SER A 67 -12.33 19.15 22.43
CA SER A 67 -11.47 17.99 22.69
C SER A 67 -10.78 17.56 21.38
N TYR A 68 -9.48 17.27 21.46
CA TYR A 68 -8.62 16.99 20.31
C TYR A 68 -7.86 15.67 20.45
N GLY A 69 -8.52 14.63 20.99
CA GLY A 69 -7.91 13.30 21.11
C GLY A 69 -7.79 12.57 19.76
N ILE A 70 -6.59 12.16 19.38
CA ILE A 70 -6.34 11.45 18.11
C ILE A 70 -6.34 9.92 18.23
N LEU A 71 -6.53 9.37 19.43
CA LEU A 71 -6.55 7.92 19.64
C LEU A 71 -7.50 7.16 18.70
N PRO A 72 -8.75 7.62 18.44
CA PRO A 72 -9.66 6.93 17.54
C PRO A 72 -9.12 6.84 16.10
N PHE A 73 -8.41 7.88 15.64
CA PHE A 73 -7.81 7.88 14.29
C PHE A 73 -6.64 6.90 14.21
N ILE A 74 -5.79 6.83 15.26
CA ILE A 74 -4.70 5.86 15.33
C ILE A 74 -5.26 4.44 15.35
N MET A 75 -6.24 4.15 16.21
CA MET A 75 -6.83 2.82 16.32
C MET A 75 -7.53 2.40 15.02
N SER A 76 -8.31 3.29 14.40
CA SER A 76 -8.98 2.97 13.13
C SER A 76 -8.00 2.69 12.00
N SER A 77 -6.88 3.42 11.93
CA SER A 77 -5.84 3.15 10.93
C SER A 77 -5.13 1.81 11.17
N VAL A 78 -4.83 1.47 12.42
CA VAL A 78 -4.22 0.19 12.78
C VAL A 78 -5.16 -0.97 12.46
N TYR A 79 -6.42 -0.91 12.94
CA TYR A 79 -7.39 -1.98 12.66
C TYR A 79 -7.74 -2.08 11.18
N GLY A 80 -7.86 -0.94 10.47
CA GLY A 80 -8.10 -0.91 9.03
C GLY A 80 -6.98 -1.58 8.25
N THR A 81 -5.73 -1.25 8.57
CA THR A 81 -4.55 -1.84 7.94
C THR A 81 -4.42 -3.33 8.24
N LEU A 82 -4.53 -3.73 9.51
CA LEU A 82 -4.46 -5.13 9.90
C LEU A 82 -5.56 -5.96 9.23
N GLY A 83 -6.80 -5.46 9.22
CA GLY A 83 -7.91 -6.13 8.56
C GLY A 83 -7.67 -6.29 7.04
N ALA A 84 -7.19 -5.25 6.38
CA ALA A 84 -6.85 -5.30 4.96
C ALA A 84 -5.73 -6.30 4.66
N VAL A 85 -4.69 -6.35 5.48
CA VAL A 85 -3.57 -7.29 5.35
C VAL A 85 -4.02 -8.72 5.58
N ILE A 86 -4.81 -8.99 6.63
CA ILE A 86 -5.33 -10.34 6.95
C ILE A 86 -6.18 -10.89 5.80
N ILE A 87 -6.92 -10.05 5.10
CA ILE A 87 -7.75 -10.48 3.95
C ILE A 87 -6.94 -10.48 2.66
N GLY A 88 -6.28 -9.37 2.35
CA GLY A 88 -5.67 -9.14 1.05
C GLY A 88 -4.40 -9.95 0.81
N VAL A 89 -3.55 -10.13 1.83
CA VAL A 89 -2.28 -10.85 1.65
C VAL A 89 -2.48 -12.34 1.37
N PRO A 90 -3.30 -13.10 2.11
CA PRO A 90 -3.55 -14.50 1.79
C PRO A 90 -4.14 -14.70 0.38
N ILE A 91 -5.13 -13.89 0.01
CA ILE A 91 -5.75 -13.94 -1.32
C ILE A 91 -4.71 -13.61 -2.40
N GLY A 92 -3.92 -12.55 -2.19
CA GLY A 92 -2.86 -12.14 -3.11
C GLY A 92 -1.79 -13.19 -3.31
N ILE A 93 -1.32 -13.84 -2.22
CA ILE A 93 -0.33 -14.92 -2.30
C ILE A 93 -0.91 -16.14 -3.01
N MET A 94 -2.15 -16.55 -2.71
CA MET A 94 -2.80 -17.67 -3.40
C MET A 94 -2.92 -17.41 -4.90
N CYS A 95 -3.32 -16.20 -5.28
CA CYS A 95 -3.37 -15.77 -6.67
C CYS A 95 -1.98 -15.80 -7.32
N ALA A 96 -0.95 -15.33 -6.62
CA ALA A 96 0.42 -15.33 -7.11
C ALA A 96 0.97 -16.76 -7.32
N VAL A 97 0.71 -17.67 -6.40
CA VAL A 97 1.09 -19.10 -6.54
C VAL A 97 0.37 -19.71 -7.74
N PHE A 98 -0.92 -19.44 -7.89
CA PHE A 98 -1.68 -19.89 -9.05
C PHE A 98 -1.05 -19.41 -10.36
N ILE A 99 -0.73 -18.12 -10.49
CA ILE A 99 -0.11 -17.53 -11.69
C ILE A 99 1.28 -18.10 -11.95
N ALA A 100 2.09 -18.27 -10.90
CA ALA A 100 3.50 -18.63 -11.05
C ALA A 100 3.74 -20.14 -11.24
N LYS A 101 2.91 -21.00 -10.65
CA LYS A 101 3.15 -22.45 -10.57
C LYS A 101 2.07 -23.31 -11.24
N THR A 102 0.81 -22.89 -11.24
CA THR A 102 -0.32 -23.76 -11.58
C THR A 102 -0.98 -23.41 -12.92
N ALA A 103 -1.08 -22.12 -13.22
CA ALA A 103 -1.84 -21.66 -14.38
C ALA A 103 -1.13 -21.98 -15.73
N PRO A 104 -1.87 -22.47 -16.73
CA PRO A 104 -1.31 -22.59 -18.07
C PRO A 104 -0.86 -21.22 -18.62
N PRO A 105 0.16 -21.16 -19.52
CA PRO A 105 0.82 -19.91 -19.93
C PRO A 105 -0.14 -18.83 -20.44
N LYS A 106 -1.19 -19.23 -21.13
CA LYS A 106 -2.20 -18.29 -21.66
C LYS A 106 -3.00 -17.61 -20.54
N ILE A 107 -3.43 -18.39 -19.53
CA ILE A 107 -4.20 -17.90 -18.39
C ILE A 107 -3.29 -17.06 -17.48
N ALA A 108 -2.09 -17.55 -17.19
CA ALA A 108 -1.10 -16.81 -16.41
C ALA A 108 -0.82 -15.42 -16.99
N LYS A 109 -0.64 -15.34 -18.32
CA LYS A 109 -0.42 -14.08 -19.02
C LYS A 109 -1.64 -13.15 -18.93
N ALA A 110 -2.84 -13.67 -19.14
CA ALA A 110 -4.08 -12.88 -19.07
C ALA A 110 -4.32 -12.32 -17.68
N VAL A 111 -4.17 -13.16 -16.64
CA VAL A 111 -4.35 -12.73 -15.23
C VAL A 111 -3.26 -11.74 -14.82
N SER A 112 -2.00 -11.96 -15.19
CA SER A 112 -0.92 -10.99 -14.92
C SER A 112 -1.21 -9.64 -15.58
N SER A 113 -1.65 -9.63 -16.85
CA SER A 113 -2.01 -8.39 -17.52
C SER A 113 -3.18 -7.66 -16.85
N ALA A 114 -4.17 -8.39 -16.34
CA ALA A 114 -5.27 -7.79 -15.57
C ALA A 114 -4.77 -7.18 -14.26
N VAL A 115 -3.87 -7.86 -13.54
CA VAL A 115 -3.24 -7.36 -12.32
C VAL A 115 -2.42 -6.09 -12.60
N ASP A 116 -1.66 -6.07 -13.70
CA ASP A 116 -0.87 -4.90 -14.09
C ASP A 116 -1.78 -3.70 -14.44
N LEU A 117 -2.90 -3.93 -15.11
CA LEU A 117 -3.90 -2.89 -15.36
C LEU A 117 -4.51 -2.36 -14.05
N LEU A 118 -4.86 -3.24 -13.12
CA LEU A 118 -5.37 -2.83 -11.81
C LEU A 118 -4.33 -2.02 -11.02
N SER A 119 -3.05 -2.38 -11.11
CA SER A 119 -1.96 -1.61 -10.49
C SER A 119 -1.84 -0.17 -11.02
N GLY A 120 -2.29 0.08 -12.25
CA GLY A 120 -2.29 1.41 -12.87
C GLY A 120 -3.43 2.31 -12.42
N ILE A 121 -4.43 1.79 -11.72
CA ILE A 121 -5.58 2.57 -11.26
C ILE A 121 -5.19 3.42 -10.04
N PRO A 122 -5.39 4.76 -10.07
CA PRO A 122 -5.14 5.61 -8.91
C PRO A 122 -5.98 5.18 -7.69
N SER A 123 -5.39 5.23 -6.49
CA SER A 123 -6.06 4.84 -5.23
C SER A 123 -7.38 5.57 -4.96
N VAL A 124 -7.49 6.83 -5.42
CA VAL A 124 -8.71 7.63 -5.31
C VAL A 124 -9.89 6.98 -6.05
N VAL A 125 -9.62 6.34 -7.19
CA VAL A 125 -10.66 5.64 -7.96
C VAL A 125 -11.15 4.41 -7.20
N TYR A 126 -10.26 3.65 -6.56
CA TYR A 126 -10.65 2.54 -5.67
C TYR A 126 -11.52 3.03 -4.50
N GLY A 127 -11.15 4.16 -3.89
CA GLY A 127 -11.94 4.79 -2.83
C GLY A 127 -13.34 5.19 -3.30
N LEU A 128 -13.44 5.81 -4.48
CA LEU A 128 -14.71 6.21 -5.08
C LEU A 128 -15.60 4.99 -5.40
N LEU A 129 -15.04 3.95 -6.03
CA LEU A 129 -15.75 2.70 -6.31
C LEU A 129 -16.19 2.02 -5.02
N GLY A 130 -15.36 2.06 -3.97
CA GLY A 130 -15.71 1.57 -2.65
C GLY A 130 -16.94 2.28 -2.07
N MET A 131 -16.98 3.60 -2.18
CA MET A 131 -18.14 4.38 -1.71
C MET A 131 -19.42 4.09 -2.51
N ILE A 132 -19.30 3.87 -3.82
CA ILE A 132 -20.46 3.66 -4.69
C ILE A 132 -20.97 2.22 -4.62
N ILE A 133 -20.07 1.23 -4.44
CA ILE A 133 -20.42 -0.20 -4.53
C ILE A 133 -20.36 -0.87 -3.16
N ILE A 134 -19.22 -0.78 -2.46
CA ILE A 134 -18.98 -1.54 -1.22
C ILE A 134 -19.80 -0.99 -0.06
N VAL A 135 -19.88 0.33 0.08
CA VAL A 135 -20.62 0.96 1.17
C VAL A 135 -22.13 0.63 1.10
N PRO A 136 -22.85 0.78 -0.03
CA PRO A 136 -24.23 0.34 -0.15
C PRO A 136 -24.40 -1.16 0.07
N MET A 137 -23.52 -1.98 -0.50
CA MET A 137 -23.56 -3.44 -0.34
C MET A 137 -23.45 -3.86 1.13
N VAL A 138 -22.50 -3.27 1.88
CA VAL A 138 -22.33 -3.54 3.32
C VAL A 138 -23.54 -3.04 4.11
N ARG A 139 -24.07 -1.87 3.77
CA ARG A 139 -25.28 -1.33 4.40
C ARG A 139 -26.46 -2.28 4.26
N GLU A 140 -26.73 -2.79 3.06
CA GLU A 140 -27.84 -3.70 2.79
C GLU A 140 -27.62 -5.07 3.42
N MET A 141 -26.41 -5.64 3.28
CA MET A 141 -26.08 -6.97 3.80
C MET A 141 -26.22 -7.07 5.31
N PHE A 142 -25.81 -6.03 6.04
CA PHE A 142 -25.86 -5.99 7.52
C PHE A 142 -27.03 -5.19 8.07
N ASN A 143 -27.91 -4.69 7.20
CA ASN A 143 -29.07 -3.89 7.57
C ASN A 143 -28.72 -2.70 8.48
N LEU A 144 -27.64 -1.99 8.12
CA LEU A 144 -27.10 -0.87 8.89
C LEU A 144 -27.71 0.47 8.47
N PRO A 145 -27.81 1.44 9.39
CA PRO A 145 -28.23 2.81 9.03
C PRO A 145 -27.29 3.46 8.02
N ASP A 146 -25.97 3.21 8.15
CA ASP A 146 -24.92 3.67 7.27
C ASP A 146 -23.91 2.54 7.01
N GLY A 147 -23.52 2.38 5.74
CA GLY A 147 -22.51 1.40 5.32
C GLY A 147 -21.08 1.96 5.33
N ALA A 148 -20.90 3.27 5.55
CA ALA A 148 -19.57 3.90 5.64
C ALA A 148 -18.93 3.63 7.01
N ASN A 149 -18.39 2.44 7.18
CA ASN A 149 -17.82 1.95 8.42
C ASN A 149 -16.41 1.34 8.20
N LEU A 150 -15.76 0.95 9.29
CA LEU A 150 -14.42 0.38 9.26
C LEU A 150 -14.35 -0.91 8.42
N PHE A 151 -15.40 -1.73 8.43
CA PHE A 151 -15.44 -2.97 7.64
C PHE A 151 -15.44 -2.68 6.14
N SER A 152 -16.23 -1.70 5.68
CA SER A 152 -16.22 -1.24 4.28
C SER A 152 -14.84 -0.71 3.88
N ALA A 153 -14.19 0.06 4.75
CA ALA A 153 -12.84 0.55 4.52
C ALA A 153 -11.82 -0.59 4.41
N ILE A 154 -11.91 -1.62 5.28
CA ILE A 154 -11.05 -2.81 5.23
C ILE A 154 -11.19 -3.53 3.88
N LEU A 155 -12.41 -3.72 3.39
CA LEU A 155 -12.65 -4.39 2.11
C LEU A 155 -12.05 -3.60 0.94
N VAL A 156 -12.24 -2.28 0.90
CA VAL A 156 -11.65 -1.41 -0.12
C VAL A 156 -10.13 -1.47 -0.10
N LEU A 157 -9.54 -1.35 1.09
CA LEU A 157 -8.09 -1.42 1.28
C LEU A 157 -7.54 -2.80 0.89
N ALA A 158 -8.24 -3.89 1.25
CA ALA A 158 -7.85 -5.25 0.87
C ALA A 158 -7.79 -5.41 -0.66
N VAL A 159 -8.80 -4.92 -1.38
CA VAL A 159 -8.81 -4.94 -2.86
C VAL A 159 -7.69 -4.08 -3.42
N MET A 160 -7.44 -2.92 -2.84
CA MET A 160 -6.42 -1.97 -3.30
C MET A 160 -4.99 -2.51 -3.18
N ILE A 161 -4.70 -3.33 -2.15
CA ILE A 161 -3.35 -3.91 -1.98
C ILE A 161 -3.13 -5.17 -2.84
N LEU A 162 -4.19 -5.84 -3.33
CA LEU A 162 -4.07 -7.09 -4.09
C LEU A 162 -3.10 -7.01 -5.27
N PRO A 163 -3.17 -6.01 -6.18
CA PRO A 163 -2.29 -5.96 -7.33
C PRO A 163 -0.81 -5.93 -6.93
N SER A 164 -0.46 -5.13 -5.92
CA SER A 164 0.91 -5.01 -5.44
C SER A 164 1.40 -6.31 -4.79
N VAL A 165 0.58 -6.94 -3.94
CA VAL A 165 0.91 -8.21 -3.30
C VAL A 165 1.10 -9.31 -4.34
N ILE A 166 0.20 -9.40 -5.33
CA ILE A 166 0.28 -10.42 -6.40
C ILE A 166 1.56 -10.22 -7.22
N SER A 167 1.81 -8.99 -7.71
CA SER A 167 2.94 -8.70 -8.58
C SER A 167 4.29 -8.98 -7.91
N VAL A 168 4.48 -8.51 -6.67
CA VAL A 168 5.70 -8.78 -5.91
C VAL A 168 5.86 -10.28 -5.61
N SER A 169 4.78 -10.95 -5.20
CA SER A 169 4.80 -12.38 -4.89
C SER A 169 5.09 -13.25 -6.12
N VAL A 170 4.48 -12.94 -7.29
CA VAL A 170 4.77 -13.64 -8.55
C VAL A 170 6.24 -13.51 -8.92
N THR A 171 6.79 -12.30 -8.80
CA THR A 171 8.19 -12.05 -9.09
C THR A 171 9.11 -12.81 -8.15
N ALA A 172 8.82 -12.81 -6.85
CA ALA A 172 9.56 -13.53 -5.83
C ALA A 172 9.52 -15.06 -6.07
N ILE A 173 8.34 -15.61 -6.35
CA ILE A 173 8.18 -17.06 -6.61
C ILE A 173 8.94 -17.48 -7.87
N ARG A 174 8.94 -16.67 -8.93
CA ARG A 174 9.66 -16.94 -10.18
C ARG A 174 11.18 -16.81 -10.03
N ALA A 175 11.65 -16.03 -9.07
CA ALA A 175 13.08 -15.87 -8.79
C ALA A 175 13.70 -17.07 -8.05
N VAL A 176 12.87 -17.95 -7.47
CA VAL A 176 13.35 -19.17 -6.80
C VAL A 176 13.92 -20.15 -7.84
N PRO A 177 15.18 -20.61 -7.69
CA PRO A 177 15.77 -21.62 -8.58
C PRO A 177 14.94 -22.90 -8.60
N LYS A 178 14.79 -23.51 -9.80
CA LYS A 178 13.99 -24.73 -10.00
C LYS A 178 14.51 -25.95 -9.20
N GLU A 179 15.76 -25.92 -8.78
CA GLU A 179 16.38 -26.94 -7.96
C GLU A 179 15.67 -27.12 -6.61
N TYR A 180 15.11 -26.04 -6.05
CA TYR A 180 14.33 -26.11 -4.81
C TYR A 180 12.94 -26.74 -5.01
N ASP A 181 12.38 -26.68 -6.20
CA ASP A 181 11.14 -27.40 -6.52
C ASP A 181 11.38 -28.92 -6.53
N CYS A 182 12.59 -29.38 -6.92
CA CYS A 182 12.94 -30.80 -6.94
C CYS A 182 13.26 -31.37 -5.55
N LEU A 183 13.72 -30.56 -4.59
CA LEU A 183 14.05 -31.02 -3.24
C LEU A 183 12.83 -31.61 -2.50
N LEU A 184 11.63 -31.14 -2.80
CA LEU A 184 10.39 -31.64 -2.22
C LEU A 184 10.09 -33.12 -2.66
N TYR A 185 10.57 -33.52 -3.86
CA TYR A 185 10.38 -34.83 -4.43
C TYR A 185 11.56 -35.77 -4.17
N THR A 186 12.74 -35.24 -3.81
CA THR A 186 13.98 -36.01 -3.62
C THR A 186 14.39 -36.15 -2.16
N SER A 187 13.69 -35.49 -1.22
CA SER A 187 13.90 -35.72 0.20
C SER A 187 13.43 -37.14 0.55
N PRO A 188 14.34 -38.04 1.03
CA PRO A 188 13.93 -39.37 1.43
C PRO A 188 12.88 -39.27 2.54
N SER A 189 11.76 -39.93 2.35
CA SER A 189 10.73 -40.05 3.37
C SER A 189 11.33 -40.73 4.61
N PRO A 190 10.96 -40.34 5.85
CA PRO A 190 11.36 -41.09 7.06
C PRO A 190 10.94 -42.55 7.04
N ARG A 191 10.19 -42.99 6.03
CA ARG A 191 9.81 -44.41 5.82
C ARG A 191 10.80 -45.20 4.95
N ASP A 192 11.78 -44.52 4.35
CA ASP A 192 12.79 -45.12 3.48
C ASP A 192 14.12 -45.38 4.23
N LEU A 193 14.13 -45.10 5.54
CA LEU A 193 15.14 -45.47 6.54
C LEU A 193 14.61 -46.58 7.44
#